data_b276dbb6b6bb9e1539e38c5acb7b073a
#
_entry.id   b276dbb6b6bb9e1539e38c5acb7b073a
#
_cell.length_a   1.000
_cell.length_b   1.000
_cell.length_c   1.000
_cell.angle_alpha   90.00
_cell.angle_beta   90.00
_cell.angle_gamma   90.00
#
_symmetry.space_group_name_H-M   'P 1'
#
loop_
_entity.id
_entity.type
_entity.pdbx_description
1 polymer ?
#
loop_
_entity_poly.entity_id
_entity_poly.type
_entity_poly.pdbx_seq_one_letter_code
_entity_poly.pdbx_strand_id
1 'polypeptide(L)'
;ELIHPEARDQESGAYYYMFNAADAEGVQTLEAVASFLADRYSGGEHGIVHSWVIANEINQNKLWNYLNTVDVAYYAQEFERGMRIFYQAIKSEYANAKVYFSIDHDWNSNKTASPKYFNAKDLVRAFNDAALLHGNYDWGIAIHPYPQPMTRVNYWSQSYDKTQDAEIVSIMNLGVLTDFLSQDKYLDTNGEVRSITITELGFSSKSGEKLQAAAFAYCYYITQANPYIDAFIMNRQTDAPEEVKQGLAFGIYEYDHSPKYIKDVFRYIDTDQAAKYTDFMLNILEVDSLEEALSWAQ
;
A
#
# COMPACT_ATOMS: atom_id res chain seq x y z
N GLU A 1 5.14 -25.09 10.04
CA GLU A 1 6.23 -24.37 10.71
C GLU A 1 6.13 -22.84 10.44
N LEU A 2 5.95 -22.40 9.19
CA LEU A 2 5.84 -20.98 8.83
C LEU A 2 4.50 -20.32 9.20
N ILE A 3 3.42 -21.10 9.36
CA ILE A 3 2.09 -20.55 9.67
C ILE A 3 1.90 -20.52 11.19
N HIS A 4 1.47 -19.37 11.71
CA HIS A 4 1.13 -19.17 13.12
C HIS A 4 0.19 -20.27 13.64
N PRO A 5 0.40 -20.84 14.84
CA PRO A 5 -0.44 -21.92 15.36
C PRO A 5 -1.95 -21.62 15.34
N GLU A 6 -2.34 -20.39 15.70
CA GLU A 6 -3.74 -19.94 15.70
C GLU A 6 -4.26 -19.53 14.31
N ALA A 7 -3.41 -19.57 13.28
CA ALA A 7 -3.80 -19.33 11.89
C ALA A 7 -3.98 -20.63 11.07
N ARG A 8 -3.74 -21.81 11.68
CA ARG A 8 -3.80 -23.11 10.98
C ARG A 8 -5.23 -23.62 10.79
N ASP A 9 -6.11 -22.79 10.27
CA ASP A 9 -7.50 -23.09 9.96
C ASP A 9 -7.71 -23.16 8.45
N GLN A 10 -7.79 -24.37 7.90
CA GLN A 10 -8.00 -24.58 6.46
C GLN A 10 -9.41 -24.20 5.98
N GLU A 11 -10.38 -24.09 6.89
CA GLU A 11 -11.75 -23.68 6.58
C GLU A 11 -11.96 -22.18 6.67
N SER A 12 -10.93 -21.40 7.02
CA SER A 12 -10.98 -19.93 7.16
C SER A 12 -11.41 -19.22 5.88
N GLY A 13 -11.10 -19.79 4.69
CA GLY A 13 -11.29 -19.16 3.39
C GLY A 13 -10.27 -18.08 3.07
N ALA A 14 -9.21 -17.93 3.88
CA ALA A 14 -8.14 -16.96 3.67
C ALA A 14 -7.23 -17.39 2.52
N TYR A 15 -6.68 -16.39 1.81
CA TYR A 15 -5.65 -16.62 0.77
C TYR A 15 -4.27 -16.77 1.40
N TYR A 16 -3.97 -15.98 2.44
CA TYR A 16 -2.69 -15.98 3.15
C TYR A 16 -2.91 -15.98 4.66
N TYR A 17 -1.87 -16.43 5.37
CA TYR A 17 -1.90 -16.71 6.80
C TYR A 17 -0.78 -15.97 7.52
N MET A 18 -1.02 -15.56 8.77
CA MET A 18 0.00 -14.97 9.63
C MET A 18 1.20 -15.92 9.76
N PHE A 19 2.40 -15.39 9.59
CA PHE A 19 3.62 -16.15 9.82
C PHE A 19 3.87 -16.42 11.30
N ASN A 20 4.55 -17.53 11.58
CA ASN A 20 4.77 -18.00 12.93
C ASN A 20 5.99 -17.33 13.60
N ALA A 21 5.75 -16.37 14.47
CA ALA A 21 6.72 -15.84 15.43
C ALA A 21 6.30 -16.11 16.89
N ALA A 22 5.33 -17.04 17.11
CA ALA A 22 4.76 -17.33 18.43
C ALA A 22 5.55 -18.39 19.20
N ASP A 23 6.29 -19.27 18.54
CA ASP A 23 7.08 -20.33 19.14
C ASP A 23 8.52 -20.38 18.59
N ALA A 24 9.41 -21.06 19.31
CA ALA A 24 10.82 -21.09 18.98
C ALA A 24 11.12 -21.73 17.61
N GLU A 25 10.36 -22.75 17.19
CA GLU A 25 10.52 -23.40 15.89
C GLU A 25 10.09 -22.46 14.75
N GLY A 26 8.98 -21.75 14.93
CA GLY A 26 8.50 -20.76 13.99
C GLY A 26 9.47 -19.59 13.84
N VAL A 27 9.96 -19.04 14.95
CA VAL A 27 10.98 -17.99 14.95
C VAL A 27 12.21 -18.43 14.17
N GLN A 28 12.79 -19.60 14.49
CA GLN A 28 13.98 -20.12 13.81
C GLN A 28 13.75 -20.32 12.31
N THR A 29 12.58 -20.83 11.93
CA THR A 29 12.21 -21.03 10.52
C THR A 29 12.05 -19.70 9.80
N LEU A 30 11.40 -18.72 10.44
CA LEU A 30 11.18 -17.39 9.88
C LEU A 30 12.50 -16.62 9.73
N GLU A 31 13.40 -16.70 10.72
CA GLU A 31 14.76 -16.15 10.67
C GLU A 31 15.56 -16.73 9.50
N ALA A 32 15.48 -18.04 9.29
CA ALA A 32 16.18 -18.70 8.17
C ALA A 32 15.65 -18.19 6.81
N VAL A 33 14.34 -18.05 6.66
CA VAL A 33 13.73 -17.51 5.42
C VAL A 33 14.09 -16.05 5.22
N ALA A 34 13.96 -15.22 6.26
CA ALA A 34 14.27 -13.80 6.18
C ALA A 34 15.74 -13.55 5.85
N SER A 35 16.66 -14.25 6.51
CA SER A 35 18.11 -14.17 6.25
C SER A 35 18.46 -14.63 4.84
N PHE A 36 17.89 -15.75 4.37
CA PHE A 36 18.09 -16.22 2.99
C PHE A 36 17.65 -15.19 1.95
N LEU A 37 16.45 -14.58 2.13
CA LEU A 37 15.96 -13.56 1.20
C LEU A 37 16.79 -12.29 1.25
N ALA A 38 17.18 -11.85 2.45
CA ALA A 38 18.01 -10.66 2.65
C ALA A 38 19.38 -10.83 1.99
N ASP A 39 20.11 -11.92 2.28
CA ASP A 39 21.41 -12.23 1.66
C ASP A 39 21.30 -12.27 0.13
N ARG A 40 20.28 -12.96 -0.37
CA ARG A 40 20.09 -13.15 -1.81
C ARG A 40 19.83 -11.84 -2.58
N TYR A 41 19.08 -10.89 -1.99
CA TYR A 41 18.57 -9.71 -2.69
C TYR A 41 19.12 -8.37 -2.15
N SER A 42 20.26 -8.40 -1.45
CA SER A 42 20.93 -7.18 -0.97
C SER A 42 22.20 -6.84 -1.76
N GLY A 43 22.39 -7.44 -2.94
CA GLY A 43 23.54 -7.20 -3.82
C GLY A 43 23.99 -8.43 -4.57
N GLY A 44 25.18 -8.37 -5.17
CA GLY A 44 25.74 -9.49 -5.90
C GLY A 44 25.01 -9.84 -7.20
N GLU A 45 24.91 -11.14 -7.50
CA GLU A 45 24.38 -11.64 -8.79
C GLU A 45 22.87 -11.47 -8.95
N HIS A 46 22.13 -11.30 -7.84
CA HIS A 46 20.65 -11.24 -7.85
C HIS A 46 20.08 -9.81 -7.77
N GLY A 47 20.98 -8.81 -7.75
CA GLY A 47 20.62 -7.40 -7.65
C GLY A 47 20.22 -6.97 -6.22
N ILE A 48 19.66 -5.78 -6.09
CA ILE A 48 19.30 -5.17 -4.81
C ILE A 48 17.81 -4.86 -4.79
N VAL A 49 17.12 -5.35 -3.76
CA VAL A 49 15.76 -4.92 -3.41
C VAL A 49 15.88 -3.79 -2.39
N HIS A 50 15.61 -2.56 -2.83
CA HIS A 50 15.71 -1.36 -2.00
C HIS A 50 14.52 -1.19 -1.05
N SER A 51 13.35 -1.69 -1.43
CA SER A 51 12.10 -1.54 -0.67
C SER A 51 11.41 -2.89 -0.53
N TRP A 52 11.12 -3.30 0.69
CA TRP A 52 10.52 -4.58 1.04
C TRP A 52 9.14 -4.35 1.65
N VAL A 53 8.11 -4.99 1.12
CA VAL A 53 6.76 -4.97 1.71
C VAL A 53 6.48 -6.33 2.32
N ILE A 54 6.28 -6.37 3.63
CA ILE A 54 6.05 -7.59 4.38
C ILE A 54 4.54 -7.78 4.58
N ALA A 55 4.02 -8.85 4.01
CA ALA A 55 2.60 -9.19 3.89
C ALA A 55 1.78 -8.22 3.02
N ASN A 56 0.50 -8.55 2.80
CA ASN A 56 -0.43 -7.77 1.99
C ASN A 56 -1.65 -7.39 2.81
N GLU A 57 -2.06 -6.11 2.77
CA GLU A 57 -3.30 -5.59 3.35
C GLU A 57 -3.66 -6.23 4.71
N ILE A 58 -2.74 -6.13 5.67
CA ILE A 58 -2.85 -6.87 6.93
C ILE A 58 -4.09 -6.49 7.77
N ASN A 59 -4.70 -5.34 7.52
CA ASN A 59 -5.97 -4.96 8.13
C ASN A 59 -7.15 -5.79 7.59
N GLN A 60 -7.02 -6.39 6.41
CA GLN A 60 -7.93 -7.40 5.86
C GLN A 60 -7.58 -8.80 6.39
N ASN A 61 -7.49 -8.95 7.71
CA ASN A 61 -6.91 -10.10 8.39
C ASN A 61 -7.55 -11.44 8.01
N LYS A 62 -8.83 -11.47 7.66
CA LYS A 62 -9.53 -12.72 7.24
C LYS A 62 -9.19 -13.18 5.82
N LEU A 63 -8.62 -12.32 4.99
CA LEU A 63 -8.32 -12.65 3.59
C LEU A 63 -6.82 -12.74 3.34
N TRP A 64 -6.07 -11.71 3.75
CA TRP A 64 -4.70 -11.53 3.29
C TRP A 64 -3.61 -11.84 4.32
N ASN A 65 -3.96 -11.93 5.62
CA ASN A 65 -3.02 -12.28 6.67
C ASN A 65 -3.75 -12.86 7.89
N TYR A 66 -4.35 -14.03 7.69
CA TYR A 66 -5.28 -14.63 8.63
C TYR A 66 -4.62 -14.99 9.98
N LEU A 67 -5.27 -14.53 11.04
CA LEU A 67 -5.11 -15.02 12.40
C LEU A 67 -6.50 -15.12 13.04
N ASN A 68 -6.77 -16.18 13.79
CA ASN A 68 -8.09 -16.40 14.40
C ASN A 68 -8.29 -15.55 15.65
N THR A 69 -8.34 -14.22 15.46
CA THR A 69 -8.58 -13.25 16.53
C THR A 69 -9.44 -12.08 16.07
N VAL A 70 -10.09 -11.42 17.01
CA VAL A 70 -10.79 -10.14 16.85
C VAL A 70 -10.12 -9.03 17.66
N ASP A 71 -9.06 -9.35 18.39
CA ASP A 71 -8.27 -8.40 19.18
C ASP A 71 -7.16 -7.81 18.30
N VAL A 72 -7.32 -6.55 17.93
CA VAL A 72 -6.36 -5.83 17.09
C VAL A 72 -5.00 -5.65 17.77
N ALA A 73 -4.96 -5.51 19.10
CA ALA A 73 -3.71 -5.35 19.82
C ALA A 73 -2.90 -6.65 19.83
N TYR A 74 -3.56 -7.79 20.11
CA TYR A 74 -2.93 -9.10 20.00
C TYR A 74 -2.46 -9.40 18.57
N TYR A 75 -3.32 -9.15 17.58
CA TYR A 75 -2.96 -9.32 16.17
C TYR A 75 -1.73 -8.52 15.76
N ALA A 76 -1.72 -7.23 16.12
CA ALA A 76 -0.61 -6.33 15.81
C ALA A 76 0.69 -6.75 16.48
N GLN A 77 0.60 -7.25 17.73
CA GLN A 77 1.77 -7.75 18.47
C GLN A 77 2.38 -8.99 17.80
N GLU A 78 1.54 -9.96 17.40
CA GLU A 78 2.02 -11.17 16.71
C GLU A 78 2.61 -10.83 15.34
N PHE A 79 1.98 -9.91 14.59
CA PHE A 79 2.52 -9.44 13.31
C PHE A 79 3.84 -8.69 13.49
N GLU A 80 3.95 -7.80 14.49
CA GLU A 80 5.15 -7.02 14.76
C GLU A 80 6.38 -7.89 15.04
N ARG A 81 6.22 -8.98 15.79
CA ARG A 81 7.31 -9.93 16.08
C ARG A 81 7.94 -10.47 14.79
N GLY A 82 7.11 -10.93 13.86
CA GLY A 82 7.61 -11.45 12.61
C GLY A 82 8.14 -10.35 11.67
N MET A 83 7.47 -9.19 11.62
CA MET A 83 7.94 -8.02 10.88
C MET A 83 9.35 -7.59 11.34
N ARG A 84 9.61 -7.61 12.64
CA ARG A 84 10.91 -7.29 13.23
C ARG A 84 12.00 -8.28 12.82
N ILE A 85 11.68 -9.57 12.69
CA ILE A 85 12.63 -10.58 12.18
C ILE A 85 13.05 -10.24 10.75
N PHE A 86 12.09 -9.96 9.86
CA PHE A 86 12.40 -9.52 8.50
C PHE A 86 13.18 -8.21 8.48
N TYR A 87 12.76 -7.22 9.26
CA TYR A 87 13.45 -5.94 9.35
C TYR A 87 14.92 -6.12 9.73
N GLN A 88 15.20 -6.88 10.78
CA GLN A 88 16.57 -7.10 11.25
C GLN A 88 17.43 -7.85 10.21
N ALA A 89 16.90 -8.90 9.60
CA ALA A 89 17.59 -9.65 8.55
C ALA A 89 17.91 -8.75 7.34
N ILE A 90 16.92 -7.98 6.85
CA ILE A 90 17.10 -7.09 5.70
C ILE A 90 18.12 -5.99 6.01
N LYS A 91 17.99 -5.34 7.17
CA LYS A 91 18.88 -4.22 7.54
C LYS A 91 20.30 -4.68 7.86
N SER A 92 20.51 -5.94 8.26
CA SER A 92 21.86 -6.50 8.47
C SER A 92 22.62 -6.66 7.15
N GLU A 93 21.94 -6.96 6.05
CA GLU A 93 22.55 -7.13 4.73
C GLU A 93 22.58 -5.82 3.94
N TYR A 94 21.53 -4.99 4.04
CA TYR A 94 21.45 -3.72 3.36
C TYR A 94 20.83 -2.63 4.26
N ALA A 95 21.68 -1.88 4.94
CA ALA A 95 21.29 -0.86 5.92
C ALA A 95 20.36 0.23 5.34
N ASN A 96 20.46 0.54 4.04
CA ASN A 96 19.63 1.54 3.37
C ASN A 96 18.29 1.00 2.85
N ALA A 97 18.02 -0.31 3.01
CA ALA A 97 16.73 -0.86 2.64
C ALA A 97 15.60 -0.21 3.45
N LYS A 98 14.47 0.02 2.78
CA LYS A 98 13.21 0.41 3.42
C LYS A 98 12.33 -0.81 3.62
N VAL A 99 11.68 -0.92 4.77
CA VAL A 99 10.85 -2.08 5.12
C VAL A 99 9.47 -1.60 5.54
N TYR A 100 8.45 -2.07 4.84
CA TYR A 100 7.07 -1.65 4.98
C TYR A 100 6.18 -2.83 5.33
N PHE A 101 5.02 -2.57 5.92
CA PHE A 101 3.87 -3.45 5.87
C PHE A 101 2.72 -2.78 5.11
N SER A 102 1.82 -3.57 4.54
CA SER A 102 0.78 -3.00 3.68
C SER A 102 -0.58 -2.97 4.36
N ILE A 103 -1.32 -1.89 4.09
CA ILE A 103 -2.71 -1.67 4.47
C ILE A 103 -3.54 -1.29 3.25
N ASP A 104 -4.84 -1.57 3.29
CA ASP A 104 -5.78 -1.06 2.30
C ASP A 104 -6.34 0.32 2.68
N HIS A 105 -7.34 0.77 1.91
CA HIS A 105 -8.00 2.05 2.06
C HIS A 105 -8.94 2.17 3.27
N ASP A 106 -9.36 1.07 3.92
CA ASP A 106 -10.31 1.08 5.04
C ASP A 106 -9.65 1.63 6.31
N TRP A 107 -9.78 2.96 6.51
CA TRP A 107 -9.05 3.68 7.56
C TRP A 107 -9.76 3.67 8.91
N ASN A 108 -10.99 4.18 8.96
CA ASN A 108 -11.81 4.23 10.19
C ASN A 108 -13.25 3.84 9.86
N SER A 109 -13.40 2.86 9.01
CA SER A 109 -14.67 2.41 8.46
C SER A 109 -15.44 1.55 9.45
N ASN A 110 -16.63 2.00 9.87
CA ASN A 110 -17.56 1.19 10.65
C ASN A 110 -18.19 0.01 9.87
N LYS A 111 -17.82 -0.21 8.59
CA LYS A 111 -18.21 -1.39 7.81
C LYS A 111 -17.72 -2.69 8.44
N THR A 112 -16.78 -2.59 9.35
CA THR A 112 -16.18 -3.67 10.09
C THR A 112 -16.92 -4.07 11.38
N ALA A 113 -18.21 -3.86 11.48
CA ALA A 113 -19.05 -4.68 12.39
C ALA A 113 -18.89 -6.19 12.09
N SER A 114 -18.13 -6.54 11.06
CA SER A 114 -17.67 -7.89 10.80
C SER A 114 -16.33 -8.11 11.50
N PRO A 115 -16.15 -9.17 12.30
CA PRO A 115 -14.85 -9.53 12.91
C PRO A 115 -13.81 -10.00 11.88
N LYS A 116 -13.99 -9.63 10.60
CA LYS A 116 -13.14 -10.07 9.48
C LYS A 116 -12.04 -9.08 9.15
N TYR A 117 -12.16 -7.82 9.59
CA TYR A 117 -11.27 -6.73 9.19
C TYR A 117 -10.99 -5.84 10.38
N PHE A 118 -9.80 -5.25 10.40
CA PHE A 118 -9.47 -4.17 11.33
C PHE A 118 -9.48 -2.84 10.57
N ASN A 119 -9.89 -1.76 11.25
CA ASN A 119 -9.59 -0.44 10.71
C ASN A 119 -8.07 -0.26 10.62
N ALA A 120 -7.58 0.22 9.49
CA ALA A 120 -6.14 0.44 9.33
C ALA A 120 -5.59 1.42 10.39
N LYS A 121 -6.35 2.46 10.76
CA LYS A 121 -6.01 3.40 11.84
C LYS A 121 -5.74 2.71 13.19
N ASP A 122 -6.62 1.80 13.59
CA ASP A 122 -6.47 1.08 14.86
C ASP A 122 -5.32 0.07 14.80
N LEU A 123 -5.15 -0.58 13.65
CA LEU A 123 -4.04 -1.51 13.43
C LEU A 123 -2.69 -0.80 13.45
N VAL A 124 -2.54 0.33 12.75
CA VAL A 124 -1.28 1.12 12.74
C VAL A 124 -0.96 1.61 14.16
N ARG A 125 -1.98 2.05 14.91
CA ARG A 125 -1.80 2.42 16.32
C ARG A 125 -1.29 1.25 17.16
N ALA A 126 -1.96 0.11 17.08
CA ALA A 126 -1.59 -1.09 17.87
C ALA A 126 -0.22 -1.63 17.47
N PHE A 127 0.11 -1.60 16.18
CA PHE A 127 1.44 -1.99 15.68
C PHE A 127 2.53 -1.06 16.24
N ASN A 128 2.31 0.27 16.18
CA ASN A 128 3.25 1.23 16.76
C ASN A 128 3.46 1.01 18.26
N ASP A 129 2.39 0.75 19.00
CA ASP A 129 2.47 0.50 20.44
C ASP A 129 3.28 -0.77 20.71
N ALA A 130 3.10 -1.84 19.92
CA ALA A 130 3.89 -3.07 20.02
C ALA A 130 5.37 -2.81 19.64
N ALA A 131 5.64 -2.04 18.59
CA ALA A 131 7.00 -1.69 18.18
C ALA A 131 7.73 -0.88 19.26
N LEU A 132 7.06 0.08 19.90
CA LEU A 132 7.64 0.88 20.99
C LEU A 132 7.96 0.03 22.22
N LEU A 133 7.12 -0.97 22.54
CA LEU A 133 7.35 -1.87 23.67
C LEU A 133 8.66 -2.64 23.58
N HIS A 134 9.08 -3.02 22.39
CA HIS A 134 10.28 -3.79 22.13
C HIS A 134 11.46 -2.95 21.57
N GLY A 135 11.32 -1.62 21.58
CA GLY A 135 12.25 -0.67 20.98
C GLY A 135 11.85 -0.26 19.57
N ASN A 136 11.68 1.06 19.37
CA ASN A 136 11.29 1.61 18.08
C ASN A 136 12.30 1.24 16.98
N TYR A 137 11.81 1.10 15.75
CA TYR A 137 12.62 0.91 14.55
C TYR A 137 11.98 1.58 13.35
N ASP A 138 12.72 1.74 12.27
CA ASP A 138 12.30 2.47 11.08
C ASP A 138 11.47 1.57 10.14
N TRP A 139 10.20 1.36 10.51
CA TRP A 139 9.19 0.73 9.66
C TRP A 139 8.41 1.78 8.87
N GLY A 140 7.95 1.42 7.68
CA GLY A 140 7.11 2.25 6.82
C GLY A 140 5.74 1.63 6.54
N ILE A 141 4.89 2.37 5.83
CA ILE A 141 3.56 1.92 5.38
C ILE A 141 3.51 1.86 3.86
N ALA A 142 3.11 0.71 3.35
CA ALA A 142 2.65 0.53 1.97
C ALA A 142 1.12 0.64 1.96
N ILE A 143 0.57 1.62 1.28
CA ILE A 143 -0.89 1.83 1.22
C ILE A 143 -1.44 1.51 -0.17
N HIS A 144 -2.67 0.96 -0.22
CA HIS A 144 -3.46 0.72 -1.42
C HIS A 144 -4.68 1.68 -1.45
N PRO A 145 -4.50 2.96 -1.82
CA PRO A 145 -5.50 4.01 -1.63
C PRO A 145 -6.51 4.06 -2.79
N TYR A 146 -7.12 2.93 -3.12
CA TYR A 146 -8.12 2.84 -4.18
C TYR A 146 -9.32 3.76 -3.94
N PRO A 147 -9.83 4.42 -4.99
CA PRO A 147 -11.12 5.09 -4.90
C PRO A 147 -12.25 4.09 -4.65
N GLN A 148 -13.31 4.51 -3.99
CA GLN A 148 -14.47 3.67 -3.73
C GLN A 148 -15.73 4.16 -4.48
N PRO A 149 -16.36 3.28 -5.25
CA PRO A 149 -15.92 1.92 -5.61
C PRO A 149 -14.68 1.91 -6.52
N MET A 150 -13.90 0.84 -6.50
CA MET A 150 -12.66 0.69 -7.27
C MET A 150 -12.86 0.88 -8.80
N THR A 151 -14.07 0.71 -9.30
CA THR A 151 -14.44 0.95 -10.70
C THR A 151 -14.58 2.43 -11.05
N ARG A 152 -14.54 3.33 -10.06
CA ARG A 152 -14.69 4.77 -10.27
C ARG A 152 -13.37 5.38 -10.74
N VAL A 153 -13.32 5.76 -11.99
CA VAL A 153 -12.12 6.32 -12.63
C VAL A 153 -12.00 7.82 -12.38
N ASN A 154 -13.12 8.56 -12.45
CA ASN A 154 -13.19 10.00 -12.17
C ASN A 154 -13.34 10.29 -10.67
N TYR A 155 -12.41 9.77 -9.87
CA TYR A 155 -12.44 9.84 -8.40
C TYR A 155 -12.44 11.27 -7.85
N TRP A 156 -11.92 12.26 -8.57
CA TRP A 156 -11.93 13.68 -8.21
C TRP A 156 -13.33 14.30 -8.19
N SER A 157 -14.34 13.66 -8.78
CA SER A 157 -15.74 14.13 -8.75
C SER A 157 -16.48 13.84 -7.45
N GLN A 158 -15.80 13.21 -6.48
CA GLN A 158 -16.37 12.90 -5.16
C GLN A 158 -15.84 13.85 -4.09
N SER A 159 -16.64 14.02 -3.04
CA SER A 159 -16.18 14.63 -1.79
C SER A 159 -15.49 13.57 -0.93
N TYR A 160 -14.36 13.93 -0.35
CA TYR A 160 -13.60 13.09 0.59
C TYR A 160 -13.48 13.80 1.94
N ASP A 161 -13.72 13.06 3.01
CA ASP A 161 -13.41 13.53 4.36
C ASP A 161 -11.88 13.59 4.51
N LYS A 162 -11.37 14.75 4.90
CA LYS A 162 -9.93 15.00 5.11
C LYS A 162 -9.56 15.04 6.59
N THR A 163 -10.48 14.68 7.47
CA THR A 163 -10.24 14.61 8.91
C THR A 163 -9.73 13.23 9.32
N GLN A 164 -9.24 13.14 10.54
CA GLN A 164 -8.81 11.87 11.12
C GLN A 164 -9.96 10.87 11.35
N ASP A 165 -11.21 11.29 11.15
CA ASP A 165 -12.41 10.47 11.25
C ASP A 165 -12.87 9.92 9.89
N ALA A 166 -12.12 10.22 8.81
CA ALA A 166 -12.38 9.70 7.47
C ALA A 166 -12.55 8.17 7.50
N GLU A 167 -13.62 7.66 6.88
CA GLU A 167 -13.85 6.21 6.79
C GLU A 167 -12.79 5.52 5.93
N ILE A 168 -12.34 6.20 4.87
CA ILE A 168 -11.34 5.68 3.92
C ILE A 168 -10.22 6.68 3.70
N VAL A 169 -9.03 6.16 3.42
CA VAL A 169 -7.91 6.91 2.85
C VAL A 169 -7.73 6.49 1.40
N SER A 170 -7.99 7.41 0.50
CA SER A 170 -7.79 7.25 -0.94
C SER A 170 -6.74 8.23 -1.44
N ILE A 171 -6.46 8.20 -2.73
CA ILE A 171 -5.52 9.15 -3.34
C ILE A 171 -5.92 10.62 -3.12
N MET A 172 -7.22 10.94 -2.93
CA MET A 172 -7.71 12.30 -2.78
C MET A 172 -7.59 12.87 -1.36
N ASN A 173 -7.31 12.05 -0.37
CA ASN A 173 -7.16 12.45 1.02
C ASN A 173 -6.00 11.74 1.73
N LEU A 174 -4.90 11.49 1.02
CA LEU A 174 -3.67 10.91 1.59
C LEU A 174 -3.13 11.70 2.79
N GLY A 175 -3.44 13.00 2.86
CA GLY A 175 -3.14 13.85 4.02
C GLY A 175 -3.62 13.27 5.34
N VAL A 176 -4.73 12.54 5.36
CA VAL A 176 -5.24 11.86 6.57
C VAL A 176 -4.20 10.90 7.15
N LEU A 177 -3.53 10.10 6.30
CA LEU A 177 -2.48 9.19 6.74
C LEU A 177 -1.19 9.93 7.12
N THR A 178 -0.76 10.91 6.30
CA THR A 178 0.48 11.65 6.57
C THR A 178 0.37 12.48 7.84
N ASP A 179 -0.76 13.13 8.08
CA ASP A 179 -1.03 13.90 9.31
C ASP A 179 -1.10 12.97 10.54
N PHE A 180 -1.65 11.76 10.38
CA PHE A 180 -1.66 10.77 11.45
C PHE A 180 -0.25 10.36 11.85
N LEU A 181 0.62 10.06 10.87
CA LEU A 181 2.00 9.65 11.10
C LEU A 181 2.92 10.81 11.53
N SER A 182 2.52 12.06 11.33
CA SER A 182 3.26 13.27 11.77
C SER A 182 3.13 13.55 13.27
N GLN A 183 2.28 12.81 14.00
CA GLN A 183 2.19 12.96 15.44
C GLN A 183 3.44 12.38 16.12
N ASP A 184 3.99 13.06 17.12
CA ASP A 184 5.25 12.72 17.82
C ASP A 184 5.42 11.22 18.13
N LYS A 185 4.35 10.57 18.55
CA LYS A 185 4.38 9.13 18.93
C LYS A 185 4.56 8.15 17.76
N TYR A 186 4.35 8.61 16.53
CA TYR A 186 4.50 7.76 15.33
C TYR A 186 5.79 8.04 14.57
N LEU A 187 6.56 9.07 14.93
CA LEU A 187 7.81 9.38 14.25
C LEU A 187 8.78 8.19 14.29
N ASP A 188 9.65 8.13 13.31
CA ASP A 188 10.68 7.10 13.23
C ASP A 188 11.76 7.30 14.30
N THR A 189 12.85 6.52 14.24
CA THR A 189 13.96 6.60 15.19
C THR A 189 14.80 7.87 15.07
N ASN A 190 14.61 8.65 14.00
CA ASN A 190 15.29 9.92 13.74
C ASN A 190 14.42 11.13 14.06
N GLY A 191 13.15 10.91 14.44
CA GLY A 191 12.17 11.97 14.66
C GLY A 191 11.53 12.46 13.36
N GLU A 192 11.60 11.70 12.29
CA GLU A 192 11.02 12.01 10.98
C GLU A 192 9.69 11.28 10.77
N VAL A 193 8.84 11.82 9.90
CA VAL A 193 7.61 11.14 9.48
C VAL A 193 7.99 9.86 8.73
N ARG A 194 7.35 8.75 9.10
CA ARG A 194 7.64 7.44 8.50
C ARG A 194 7.40 7.42 7.01
N SER A 195 8.26 6.73 6.29
CA SER A 195 8.15 6.49 4.85
C SER A 195 6.80 5.87 4.48
N ILE A 196 6.16 6.40 3.44
CA ILE A 196 4.93 5.87 2.86
C ILE A 196 5.22 5.51 1.39
N THR A 197 4.70 4.40 0.93
CA THR A 197 4.72 4.03 -0.49
C THR A 197 3.34 3.59 -0.94
N ILE A 198 2.94 3.95 -2.15
CA ILE A 198 1.74 3.41 -2.79
C ILE A 198 2.19 2.21 -3.62
N THR A 199 1.88 1.01 -3.14
CA THR A 199 2.34 -0.23 -3.78
C THR A 199 1.29 -0.88 -4.66
N GLU A 200 0.06 -0.39 -4.59
CA GLU A 200 -1.03 -0.91 -5.42
C GLU A 200 -2.11 0.16 -5.61
N LEU A 201 -2.26 0.63 -6.84
CA LEU A 201 -3.34 1.51 -7.25
C LEU A 201 -3.48 1.49 -8.77
N GLY A 202 -4.69 1.32 -9.27
CA GLY A 202 -5.00 1.31 -10.69
C GLY A 202 -6.34 1.93 -11.01
N PHE A 203 -6.54 2.29 -12.28
CA PHE A 203 -7.74 2.93 -12.79
C PHE A 203 -8.27 2.15 -13.99
N SER A 204 -9.58 1.90 -14.04
CA SER A 204 -10.17 1.06 -15.09
C SER A 204 -10.32 1.82 -16.42
N SER A 205 -9.94 1.16 -17.52
CA SER A 205 -10.19 1.66 -18.89
C SER A 205 -11.63 1.42 -19.38
N LYS A 206 -12.48 0.74 -18.60
CA LYS A 206 -13.88 0.42 -19.00
C LYS A 206 -14.73 1.66 -19.30
N SER A 207 -14.43 2.79 -18.67
CA SER A 207 -15.10 4.07 -18.95
C SER A 207 -14.38 4.93 -19.99
N GLY A 208 -13.33 4.40 -20.61
CA GLY A 208 -12.52 5.03 -21.64
C GLY A 208 -11.03 5.11 -21.29
N GLU A 209 -10.19 4.79 -22.26
CA GLU A 209 -8.73 4.78 -22.06
C GLU A 209 -8.14 6.16 -21.74
N LYS A 210 -8.68 7.23 -22.36
CA LYS A 210 -8.24 8.59 -22.04
C LYS A 210 -8.58 9.00 -20.62
N LEU A 211 -9.75 8.54 -20.11
CA LEU A 211 -10.15 8.79 -18.72
C LEU A 211 -9.23 8.03 -17.76
N GLN A 212 -8.89 6.77 -18.07
CA GLN A 212 -7.91 6.00 -17.32
C GLN A 212 -6.57 6.73 -17.25
N ALA A 213 -6.08 7.22 -18.39
CA ALA A 213 -4.81 7.91 -18.49
C ALA A 213 -4.80 9.26 -17.74
N ALA A 214 -5.91 10.00 -17.77
CA ALA A 214 -6.06 11.22 -16.99
C ALA A 214 -6.07 10.93 -15.48
N ALA A 215 -6.79 9.89 -15.06
CA ALA A 215 -6.81 9.46 -13.67
C ALA A 215 -5.42 9.06 -13.16
N PHE A 216 -4.65 8.32 -13.97
CA PHE A 216 -3.28 7.98 -13.64
C PHE A 216 -2.38 9.23 -13.55
N ALA A 217 -2.44 10.13 -14.54
CA ALA A 217 -1.61 11.33 -14.55
C ALA A 217 -1.91 12.23 -13.32
N TYR A 218 -3.17 12.41 -13.00
CA TYR A 218 -3.56 13.20 -11.83
C TYR A 218 -3.10 12.55 -10.52
N CYS A 219 -3.28 11.23 -10.40
CA CYS A 219 -2.75 10.47 -9.26
C CYS A 219 -1.23 10.62 -9.10
N TYR A 220 -0.48 10.53 -10.21
CA TYR A 220 0.97 10.73 -10.19
C TYR A 220 1.34 12.11 -9.64
N TYR A 221 0.70 13.19 -10.11
CA TYR A 221 0.99 14.53 -9.63
C TYR A 221 0.57 14.77 -8.17
N ILE A 222 -0.54 14.19 -7.72
CA ILE A 222 -0.89 14.21 -6.28
C ILE A 222 0.21 13.53 -5.46
N THR A 223 0.67 12.36 -5.90
CA THR A 223 1.72 11.60 -5.23
C THR A 223 3.03 12.39 -5.17
N GLN A 224 3.44 12.99 -6.31
CA GLN A 224 4.66 13.79 -6.40
C GLN A 224 4.60 15.05 -5.51
N ALA A 225 3.41 15.62 -5.31
CA ALA A 225 3.23 16.79 -4.46
C ALA A 225 3.28 16.48 -2.95
N ASN A 226 3.23 15.21 -2.56
CA ASN A 226 3.30 14.79 -1.16
C ASN A 226 4.72 14.36 -0.80
N PRO A 227 5.46 15.10 0.05
CA PRO A 227 6.88 14.83 0.33
C PRO A 227 7.13 13.55 1.14
N TYR A 228 6.09 12.92 1.69
CA TYR A 228 6.19 11.71 2.49
C TYR A 228 5.95 10.42 1.70
N ILE A 229 5.63 10.53 0.40
CA ILE A 229 5.42 9.38 -0.48
C ILE A 229 6.69 9.09 -1.27
N ASP A 230 7.30 7.95 -1.01
CA ASP A 230 8.56 7.55 -1.65
C ASP A 230 8.38 7.04 -3.09
N ALA A 231 7.29 6.33 -3.34
CA ALA A 231 7.04 5.70 -4.64
C ALA A 231 5.54 5.46 -4.89
N PHE A 232 5.20 5.39 -6.17
CA PHE A 232 3.89 4.95 -6.64
C PHE A 232 4.08 3.79 -7.64
N ILE A 233 3.55 2.62 -7.31
CA ILE A 233 3.55 1.43 -8.15
C ILE A 233 2.13 1.24 -8.69
N MET A 234 1.99 1.40 -10.01
CA MET A 234 0.69 1.21 -10.66
C MET A 234 0.33 -0.28 -10.75
N ASN A 235 -0.85 -0.64 -10.33
CA ASN A 235 -1.49 -1.90 -10.57
C ASN A 235 -2.41 -1.74 -11.81
N ARG A 236 -2.10 -2.25 -13.03
CA ARG A 236 -1.04 -3.24 -13.28
C ARG A 236 -0.48 -3.08 -14.71
N GLN A 237 0.50 -3.87 -15.08
CA GLN A 237 1.07 -3.81 -16.43
C GLN A 237 0.10 -4.29 -17.52
N THR A 238 -0.52 -5.45 -17.34
CA THR A 238 -1.42 -6.09 -18.31
C THR A 238 -2.73 -6.47 -17.64
N ASP A 239 -3.84 -6.28 -18.34
CA ASP A 239 -5.16 -6.65 -17.83
C ASP A 239 -5.24 -8.12 -17.43
N ALA A 240 -5.89 -8.41 -16.30
CA ALA A 240 -6.24 -9.76 -15.88
C ALA A 240 -7.70 -10.06 -16.23
N PRO A 241 -7.99 -11.14 -16.97
CA PRO A 241 -9.34 -11.42 -17.46
C PRO A 241 -10.40 -11.49 -16.36
N GLU A 242 -10.05 -12.03 -15.18
CA GLU A 242 -10.99 -12.15 -14.07
C GLU A 242 -11.32 -10.80 -13.42
N GLU A 243 -10.35 -9.89 -13.35
CA GLU A 243 -10.56 -8.51 -12.88
C GLU A 243 -11.36 -7.69 -13.90
N VAL A 244 -11.06 -7.86 -15.20
CA VAL A 244 -11.81 -7.20 -16.28
C VAL A 244 -13.30 -7.57 -16.26
N LYS A 245 -13.66 -8.81 -15.91
CA LYS A 245 -15.05 -9.24 -15.70
C LYS A 245 -15.73 -8.48 -14.56
N GLN A 246 -14.96 -8.07 -13.56
CA GLN A 246 -15.42 -7.27 -12.41
C GLN A 246 -15.44 -5.75 -12.71
N GLY A 247 -15.05 -5.33 -13.92
CA GLY A 247 -14.96 -3.93 -14.29
C GLY A 247 -13.59 -3.28 -14.02
N LEU A 248 -12.58 -4.08 -13.63
CA LEU A 248 -11.24 -3.63 -13.21
C LEU A 248 -10.21 -3.84 -14.32
N ALA A 249 -10.36 -3.13 -15.43
CA ALA A 249 -9.42 -3.16 -16.56
C ALA A 249 -8.26 -2.18 -16.29
N PHE A 250 -7.38 -2.49 -15.33
CA PHE A 250 -6.34 -1.59 -14.81
C PHE A 250 -5.05 -1.57 -15.63
N GLY A 251 -4.88 -2.52 -16.55
CA GLY A 251 -3.65 -2.67 -17.34
C GLY A 251 -3.24 -1.42 -18.12
N ILE A 252 -1.93 -1.23 -18.27
CA ILE A 252 -1.31 -0.36 -19.25
C ILE A 252 -1.49 -0.96 -20.64
N TYR A 253 -1.55 -2.29 -20.69
CA TYR A 253 -1.82 -3.10 -21.88
C TYR A 253 -3.09 -3.93 -21.68
N GLU A 254 -3.78 -4.20 -22.78
CA GLU A 254 -4.84 -5.22 -22.83
C GLU A 254 -4.25 -6.62 -22.54
N TYR A 255 -5.13 -7.61 -22.31
CA TYR A 255 -4.69 -8.98 -22.08
C TYR A 255 -3.85 -9.59 -23.23
N ASP A 256 -4.10 -9.20 -24.46
CA ASP A 256 -3.34 -9.60 -25.64
C ASP A 256 -2.06 -8.81 -25.86
N HIS A 257 -1.66 -7.97 -24.89
CA HIS A 257 -0.51 -7.08 -24.93
C HIS A 257 -0.62 -5.91 -25.93
N SER A 258 -1.77 -5.64 -26.50
CA SER A 258 -1.99 -4.40 -27.25
C SER A 258 -1.94 -3.20 -26.30
N PRO A 259 -1.27 -2.10 -26.67
CA PRO A 259 -1.10 -0.96 -25.78
C PRO A 259 -2.37 -0.14 -25.68
N LYS A 260 -2.73 0.29 -24.47
CA LYS A 260 -3.76 1.29 -24.20
C LYS A 260 -3.20 2.72 -24.28
N TYR A 261 -4.08 3.70 -24.34
CA TYR A 261 -3.69 5.12 -24.38
C TYR A 261 -2.77 5.54 -23.23
N ILE A 262 -2.97 4.99 -22.02
CA ILE A 262 -2.17 5.24 -20.82
C ILE A 262 -0.68 4.89 -20.97
N LYS A 263 -0.31 3.99 -21.89
CA LYS A 263 1.07 3.51 -22.06
C LYS A 263 2.07 4.66 -22.29
N ASP A 264 1.73 5.61 -23.14
CA ASP A 264 2.64 6.72 -23.41
C ASP A 264 2.60 7.77 -22.29
N VAL A 265 1.48 7.97 -21.63
CA VAL A 265 1.40 8.79 -20.41
C VAL A 265 2.32 8.19 -19.33
N PHE A 266 2.21 6.90 -19.05
CA PHE A 266 3.04 6.21 -18.06
C PHE A 266 4.54 6.31 -18.40
N ARG A 267 4.89 6.20 -19.68
CA ARG A 267 6.28 6.22 -20.16
C ARG A 267 6.94 7.58 -20.01
N TYR A 268 6.19 8.68 -20.17
CA TYR A 268 6.77 10.01 -20.31
C TYR A 268 6.45 10.99 -19.18
N ILE A 269 5.61 10.61 -18.20
CA ILE A 269 5.11 11.50 -17.16
C ILE A 269 6.20 12.09 -16.26
N ASP A 270 7.30 11.39 -16.07
CA ASP A 270 8.45 11.82 -15.25
C ASP A 270 9.65 12.32 -16.08
N THR A 271 9.38 12.70 -17.34
CA THR A 271 10.40 13.19 -18.26
C THR A 271 10.16 14.65 -18.66
N ASP A 272 11.10 15.25 -19.38
CA ASP A 272 10.97 16.58 -19.98
C ASP A 272 9.83 16.67 -21.04
N GLN A 273 9.28 15.53 -21.45
CA GLN A 273 8.15 15.45 -22.38
C GLN A 273 6.79 15.34 -21.66
N ALA A 274 6.75 15.35 -20.34
CA ALA A 274 5.54 15.11 -19.55
C ALA A 274 4.33 15.91 -20.05
N ALA A 275 4.46 17.24 -20.20
CA ALA A 275 3.38 18.12 -20.61
C ALA A 275 2.70 17.66 -21.91
N LYS A 276 3.47 17.23 -22.91
CA LYS A 276 2.94 16.72 -24.18
C LYS A 276 1.97 15.54 -24.00
N TYR A 277 2.20 14.73 -23.00
CA TYR A 277 1.43 13.49 -22.75
C TYR A 277 0.43 13.60 -21.61
N THR A 278 0.46 14.68 -20.82
CA THR A 278 -0.40 14.83 -19.63
C THR A 278 -1.33 16.04 -19.68
N ASP A 279 -1.05 17.09 -20.46
CA ASP A 279 -1.86 18.33 -20.48
C ASP A 279 -3.33 18.09 -20.84
N PHE A 280 -3.64 17.03 -21.60
CA PHE A 280 -5.02 16.67 -21.92
C PHE A 280 -5.85 16.35 -20.65
N MET A 281 -5.19 15.97 -19.54
CA MET A 281 -5.79 15.70 -18.26
C MET A 281 -6.56 16.93 -17.74
N LEU A 282 -6.00 18.14 -17.86
CA LEU A 282 -6.64 19.37 -17.38
C LEU A 282 -8.04 19.57 -18.01
N ASN A 283 -8.17 19.28 -19.32
CA ASN A 283 -9.47 19.34 -19.98
C ASN A 283 -10.47 18.27 -19.46
N ILE A 284 -9.98 17.09 -19.06
CA ILE A 284 -10.82 16.01 -18.52
C ILE A 284 -11.23 16.31 -17.09
N LEU A 285 -10.36 16.95 -16.31
CA LEU A 285 -10.64 17.42 -14.96
C LEU A 285 -11.50 18.69 -14.95
N GLU A 286 -11.61 19.40 -16.09
CA GLU A 286 -12.29 20.69 -16.22
C GLU A 286 -11.65 21.78 -15.35
N VAL A 287 -10.31 21.87 -15.34
CA VAL A 287 -9.52 22.88 -14.62
C VAL A 287 -8.59 23.63 -15.55
N ASP A 288 -8.21 24.84 -15.15
CA ASP A 288 -7.32 25.70 -15.90
C ASP A 288 -5.83 25.40 -15.65
N SER A 289 -5.51 24.75 -14.53
CA SER A 289 -4.13 24.47 -14.15
C SER A 289 -3.97 23.22 -13.28
N LEU A 290 -2.74 22.67 -13.26
CA LEU A 290 -2.36 21.60 -12.36
C LEU A 290 -2.44 22.03 -10.88
N GLU A 291 -2.10 23.27 -10.57
CA GLU A 291 -2.17 23.82 -9.22
C GLU A 291 -3.61 23.80 -8.68
N GLU A 292 -4.57 24.19 -9.53
CA GLU A 292 -6.00 24.09 -9.20
C GLU A 292 -6.39 22.64 -8.91
N ALA A 293 -6.05 21.70 -9.79
CA ALA A 293 -6.34 20.28 -9.58
C ALA A 293 -5.74 19.75 -8.27
N LEU A 294 -4.49 20.07 -7.97
CA LEU A 294 -3.80 19.61 -6.76
C LEU A 294 -4.42 20.17 -5.47
N SER A 295 -5.03 21.36 -5.52
CA SER A 295 -5.73 21.93 -4.35
C SER A 295 -6.91 21.06 -3.87
N TRP A 296 -7.46 20.22 -4.73
CA TRP A 296 -8.56 19.32 -4.37
C TRP A 296 -8.12 18.13 -3.50
N ALA A 297 -6.85 17.75 -3.57
CA ALA A 297 -6.29 16.61 -2.82
C ALA A 297 -5.54 17.02 -1.53
N GLN A 298 -5.40 18.32 -1.30
CA GLN A 298 -4.75 18.90 -0.10
C GLN A 298 -5.69 19.05 1.10
#